data_89ca4c63abd830f24e59570eca8b0a08
#
_entry.id   89ca4c63abd830f24e59570eca8b0a08
#
_cell.length_a   1.000
_cell.length_b   1.000
_cell.length_c   1.000
_cell.angle_alpha   90.00
_cell.angle_beta   90.00
_cell.angle_gamma   90.00
#
_symmetry.space_group_name_H-M   'P 1'
#
loop_
_entity.id
_entity.type
_entity.pdbx_description
1 polymer ?
#
loop_
_entity_poly.entity_id
_entity_poly.type
_entity_poly.pdbx_seq_one_letter_code
_entity_poly.pdbx_strand_id
1 'polypeptide(L)'
;IISMLFLLLAFGQKLFSNTFSIDTQGIIQNNDALYKSWFELERFGLVLFKKLTGTYLYNNALASFTMVVFFGISAMVWAYLLCSASHVTKLQPAFFMIPYVASPIFAEMLGFLLLGPEISIAATLTAISLMMWANAAASNSAKRRILLVIVSVVCATIAFTMYLAMVTIFITGTAMLYIL
;
A
#
# COMPACT_ATOMS: atom_id res chain seq x y z
N ILE A 1 15.39 -8.96 7.79
CA ILE A 1 15.68 -10.26 7.16
C ILE A 1 14.54 -11.24 7.38
N ILE A 2 14.12 -11.53 8.62
CA ILE A 2 13.06 -12.49 8.95
C ILE A 2 11.75 -12.15 8.21
N SER A 3 11.29 -10.93 8.27
CA SER A 3 10.06 -10.47 7.59
C SER A 3 10.12 -10.58 6.07
N MET A 4 11.30 -10.38 5.48
CA MET A 4 11.50 -10.57 4.05
C MET A 4 11.44 -12.05 3.65
N LEU A 5 11.93 -12.94 4.52
CA LEU A 5 11.77 -14.38 4.34
C LEU A 5 10.30 -14.80 4.40
N PHE A 6 9.54 -14.30 5.38
CA PHE A 6 8.10 -14.56 5.45
C PHE A 6 7.34 -14.01 4.24
N LEU A 7 7.72 -12.83 3.75
CA LEU A 7 7.16 -12.25 2.53
C LEU A 7 7.39 -13.17 1.31
N LEU A 8 8.63 -13.65 1.15
CA LEU A 8 8.97 -14.55 0.07
C LEU A 8 8.29 -15.93 0.19
N LEU A 9 8.11 -16.44 1.41
CA LEU A 9 7.35 -17.67 1.65
C LEU A 9 5.87 -17.49 1.32
N ALA A 10 5.27 -16.36 1.68
CA ALA A 10 3.85 -16.08 1.46
C ALA A 10 3.53 -15.77 -0.02
N PHE A 11 4.37 -14.98 -0.68
CA PHE A 11 4.09 -14.44 -2.01
C PHE A 11 5.13 -14.79 -3.07
N GLY A 12 6.21 -15.47 -2.72
CA GLY A 12 7.29 -15.81 -3.66
C GLY A 12 6.82 -16.67 -4.83
N GLN A 13 5.82 -17.53 -4.63
CA GLN A 13 5.22 -18.31 -5.71
C GLN A 13 4.64 -17.40 -6.80
N LYS A 14 4.11 -16.23 -6.45
CA LYS A 14 3.55 -15.27 -7.41
C LYS A 14 4.61 -14.63 -8.31
N LEU A 15 5.87 -14.61 -7.89
CA LEU A 15 6.99 -14.14 -8.72
C LEU A 15 7.27 -15.08 -9.91
N PHE A 16 6.95 -16.37 -9.75
CA PHE A 16 7.27 -17.41 -10.72
C PHE A 16 6.03 -18.03 -11.40
N SER A 17 4.82 -17.70 -10.91
CA SER A 17 3.58 -18.20 -11.48
C SER A 17 2.95 -17.18 -12.44
N ASN A 18 2.54 -17.66 -13.61
CA ASN A 18 1.76 -16.88 -14.58
C ASN A 18 0.26 -17.16 -14.38
N THR A 19 -0.26 -16.88 -13.17
CA THR A 19 -1.70 -17.00 -12.91
C THR A 19 -2.41 -15.71 -13.33
N PHE A 20 -3.34 -15.83 -14.25
CA PHE A 20 -4.17 -14.72 -14.72
C PHE A 20 -5.53 -14.76 -14.02
N SER A 21 -5.95 -13.64 -13.46
CA SER A 21 -7.32 -13.44 -13.00
C SER A 21 -8.22 -13.04 -14.17
N ILE A 22 -9.53 -13.13 -13.99
CA ILE A 22 -10.53 -12.73 -15.02
C ILE A 22 -10.31 -11.28 -15.46
N ASP A 23 -9.99 -10.38 -14.52
CA ASP A 23 -9.71 -8.98 -14.81
C ASP A 23 -8.45 -8.79 -15.66
N THR A 24 -7.45 -9.63 -15.45
CA THR A 24 -6.22 -9.61 -16.26
C THR A 24 -6.50 -10.01 -17.71
N GLN A 25 -7.40 -10.97 -17.93
CA GLN A 25 -7.84 -11.33 -19.28
C GLN A 25 -8.61 -10.16 -19.94
N GLY A 26 -9.45 -9.46 -19.18
CA GLY A 26 -10.15 -8.26 -19.64
C GLY A 26 -9.22 -7.15 -20.13
N ILE A 27 -8.12 -6.91 -19.41
CA ILE A 27 -7.13 -5.89 -19.80
C ILE A 27 -6.38 -6.28 -21.08
N ILE A 28 -6.03 -7.57 -21.23
CA ILE A 28 -5.32 -8.07 -22.42
C ILE A 28 -6.22 -7.95 -23.66
N GLN A 29 -7.52 -8.16 -23.50
CA GLN A 29 -8.47 -8.14 -24.61
C GLN A 29 -8.96 -6.72 -24.96
N ASN A 30 -9.21 -5.88 -23.97
CA ASN A 30 -9.73 -4.52 -24.17
C ASN A 30 -9.32 -3.59 -23.04
N ASN A 31 -8.12 -3.02 -23.13
CA ASN A 31 -7.57 -2.09 -22.15
C ASN A 31 -8.47 -0.88 -21.91
N ASP A 32 -8.96 -0.26 -22.98
CA ASP A 32 -9.69 1.00 -22.86
C ASP A 32 -11.02 0.86 -22.12
N ALA A 33 -11.74 -0.24 -22.34
CA ALA A 33 -12.99 -0.50 -21.64
C ALA A 33 -12.78 -0.68 -20.13
N LEU A 34 -11.72 -1.38 -19.72
CA LEU A 34 -11.42 -1.59 -18.31
C LEU A 34 -10.96 -0.29 -17.63
N TYR A 35 -10.11 0.50 -18.29
CA TYR A 35 -9.69 1.80 -17.74
C TYR A 35 -10.86 2.78 -17.61
N LYS A 36 -11.80 2.77 -18.57
CA LYS A 36 -13.03 3.55 -18.48
C LYS A 36 -13.88 3.12 -17.29
N SER A 37 -14.08 1.81 -17.10
CA SER A 37 -14.78 1.25 -15.94
C SER A 37 -14.13 1.68 -14.62
N TRP A 38 -12.80 1.63 -14.48
CA TRP A 38 -12.12 2.09 -13.28
C TRP A 38 -12.28 3.60 -13.03
N PHE A 39 -12.33 4.38 -14.08
CA PHE A 39 -12.59 5.81 -13.98
C PHE A 39 -14.02 6.09 -13.51
N GLU A 40 -15.01 5.34 -14.00
CA GLU A 40 -16.41 5.40 -13.56
C GLU A 40 -16.59 4.94 -12.11
N LEU A 41 -15.72 4.05 -11.61
CA LEU A 41 -15.63 3.62 -10.20
C LEU A 41 -14.84 4.59 -9.31
N GLU A 42 -14.59 5.82 -9.76
CA GLU A 42 -13.85 6.86 -9.04
C GLU A 42 -12.39 6.49 -8.70
N ARG A 43 -11.82 5.47 -9.37
CA ARG A 43 -10.40 5.07 -9.23
C ARG A 43 -9.49 5.83 -10.19
N PHE A 44 -9.70 7.12 -10.33
CA PHE A 44 -8.93 7.95 -11.28
C PHE A 44 -7.44 8.02 -10.94
N GLY A 45 -7.09 7.99 -9.66
CA GLY A 45 -5.69 7.94 -9.20
C GLY A 45 -4.96 6.68 -9.67
N LEU A 46 -5.64 5.52 -9.67
CA LEU A 46 -5.13 4.27 -10.22
C LEU A 46 -4.83 4.39 -11.73
N VAL A 47 -5.79 4.91 -12.50
CA VAL A 47 -5.63 5.09 -13.95
C VAL A 47 -4.50 6.07 -14.27
N LEU A 48 -4.44 7.18 -13.54
CA LEU A 48 -3.39 8.18 -13.69
C LEU A 48 -2.01 7.57 -13.37
N PHE A 49 -1.89 6.84 -12.27
CA PHE A 49 -0.66 6.19 -11.86
C PHE A 49 -0.16 5.20 -12.92
N LYS A 50 -1.05 4.33 -13.43
CA LYS A 50 -0.69 3.38 -14.50
C LYS A 50 -0.22 4.07 -15.78
N LYS A 51 -0.84 5.19 -16.15
CA LYS A 51 -0.41 5.98 -17.32
C LYS A 51 0.96 6.65 -17.09
N LEU A 52 1.19 7.21 -15.90
CA LEU A 52 2.45 7.88 -15.57
C LEU A 52 3.63 6.92 -15.46
N THR A 53 3.40 5.72 -14.92
CA THR A 53 4.45 4.71 -14.72
C THR A 53 4.70 3.85 -15.95
N GLY A 54 3.90 3.99 -17.02
CA GLY A 54 3.97 3.15 -18.20
C GLY A 54 3.46 1.72 -17.98
N THR A 55 2.86 1.43 -16.82
CA THR A 55 2.25 0.13 -16.49
C THR A 55 0.85 -0.03 -17.09
N TYR A 56 0.49 0.85 -18.02
CA TYR A 56 -0.73 0.77 -18.81
C TYR A 56 -0.81 -0.53 -19.61
N LEU A 57 0.32 -0.98 -20.16
CA LEU A 57 0.45 -2.32 -20.74
C LEU A 57 0.82 -3.29 -19.63
N TYR A 58 -0.03 -4.27 -19.40
CA TYR A 58 0.17 -5.23 -18.32
C TYR A 58 1.38 -6.14 -18.59
N ASN A 59 2.29 -6.18 -17.61
CA ASN A 59 3.41 -7.12 -17.58
C ASN A 59 3.38 -7.87 -16.25
N ASN A 60 3.12 -9.18 -16.31
CA ASN A 60 2.96 -10.02 -15.12
C ASN A 60 4.20 -10.06 -14.23
N ALA A 61 5.39 -10.19 -14.80
CA ALA A 61 6.64 -10.27 -14.05
C ALA A 61 6.92 -8.93 -13.33
N LEU A 62 6.73 -7.81 -14.03
CA LEU A 62 6.90 -6.48 -13.45
C LEU A 62 5.87 -6.23 -12.32
N ALA A 63 4.61 -6.58 -12.55
CA ALA A 63 3.55 -6.43 -11.57
C ALA A 63 3.83 -7.25 -10.30
N SER A 64 4.17 -8.53 -10.45
CA SER A 64 4.48 -9.42 -9.32
C SER A 64 5.69 -8.93 -8.53
N PHE A 65 6.78 -8.55 -9.22
CA PHE A 65 7.98 -8.04 -8.57
C PHE A 65 7.71 -6.75 -7.81
N THR A 66 7.07 -5.78 -8.47
CA THR A 66 6.74 -4.48 -7.87
C THR A 66 5.79 -4.64 -6.68
N MET A 67 4.79 -5.51 -6.78
CA MET A 67 3.88 -5.85 -5.69
C MET A 67 4.64 -6.35 -4.46
N VAL A 68 5.52 -7.36 -4.62
CA VAL A 68 6.26 -7.95 -3.49
C VAL A 68 7.18 -6.92 -2.84
N VAL A 69 7.90 -6.13 -3.64
CA VAL A 69 8.81 -5.09 -3.14
C VAL A 69 8.05 -4.04 -2.35
N PHE A 70 7.02 -3.44 -2.93
CA PHE A 70 6.25 -2.38 -2.25
C PHE A 70 5.44 -2.91 -1.06
N PHE A 71 4.98 -4.15 -1.11
CA PHE A 71 4.33 -4.74 0.06
C PHE A 71 5.30 -4.95 1.22
N GLY A 72 6.53 -5.35 0.93
CA GLY A 72 7.61 -5.42 1.93
C GLY A 72 7.95 -4.04 2.52
N ILE A 73 8.03 -3.00 1.68
CA ILE A 73 8.22 -1.61 2.11
C ILE A 73 7.04 -1.16 2.99
N SER A 74 5.81 -1.45 2.58
CA SER A 74 4.61 -1.15 3.35
C SER A 74 4.69 -1.76 4.75
N ALA A 75 5.01 -3.05 4.86
CA ALA A 75 5.16 -3.73 6.14
C ALA A 75 6.22 -3.06 7.05
N MET A 76 7.34 -2.64 6.47
CA MET A 76 8.41 -1.94 7.21
C MET A 76 7.95 -0.56 7.70
N VAL A 77 7.28 0.23 6.86
CA VAL A 77 6.81 1.57 7.22
C VAL A 77 5.73 1.50 8.30
N TRP A 78 4.79 0.56 8.18
CA TRP A 78 3.77 0.32 9.21
C TRP A 78 4.39 -0.14 10.53
N ALA A 79 5.34 -1.07 10.50
CA ALA A 79 6.04 -1.52 11.70
C ALA A 79 6.81 -0.37 12.36
N TYR A 80 7.51 0.45 11.58
CA TYR A 80 8.21 1.62 12.08
C TYR A 80 7.25 2.61 12.74
N LEU A 81 6.12 2.91 12.09
CA LEU A 81 5.10 3.83 12.61
C LEU A 81 4.59 3.36 13.98
N LEU A 82 4.16 2.11 14.08
CA LEU A 82 3.60 1.56 15.32
C LEU A 82 4.65 1.41 16.43
N CYS A 83 5.86 0.98 16.09
CA CYS A 83 6.95 0.90 17.06
C CYS A 83 7.39 2.28 17.57
N SER A 84 7.35 3.31 16.73
CA SER A 84 7.70 4.67 17.13
C SER A 84 6.63 5.34 17.99
N ALA A 85 5.37 4.95 17.83
CA ALA A 85 4.24 5.46 18.62
C ALA A 85 4.10 4.73 19.97
N SER A 86 4.50 3.47 20.04
CA SER A 86 4.37 2.69 21.26
C SER A 86 5.41 3.13 22.30
N HIS A 87 4.97 3.31 23.55
CA HIS A 87 5.86 3.57 24.68
C HIS A 87 6.58 2.30 25.17
N VAL A 88 6.35 1.16 24.53
CA VAL A 88 6.94 -0.13 24.86
C VAL A 88 8.31 -0.25 24.20
N THR A 89 9.37 -0.11 25.00
CA THR A 89 10.78 -0.08 24.56
C THR A 89 11.31 -1.36 23.90
N LYS A 90 10.52 -2.44 23.85
CA LYS A 90 10.93 -3.76 23.34
C LYS A 90 9.96 -4.35 22.30
N LEU A 91 9.06 -3.58 21.71
CA LEU A 91 8.22 -4.09 20.64
C LEU A 91 9.11 -4.44 19.44
N GLN A 92 9.29 -5.74 19.19
CA GLN A 92 10.05 -6.15 18.03
C GLN A 92 9.20 -5.94 16.76
N PRO A 93 9.68 -5.21 15.76
CA PRO A 93 8.95 -4.99 14.51
C PRO A 93 8.45 -6.28 13.86
N ALA A 94 9.13 -7.40 14.07
CA ALA A 94 8.74 -8.71 13.55
C ALA A 94 7.35 -9.17 14.04
N PHE A 95 6.97 -8.86 15.29
CA PHE A 95 5.65 -9.22 15.82
C PHE A 95 4.51 -8.55 15.06
N PHE A 96 4.75 -7.40 14.46
CA PHE A 96 3.77 -6.75 13.58
C PHE A 96 3.93 -7.21 12.13
N MET A 97 5.17 -7.26 11.62
CA MET A 97 5.42 -7.52 10.19
C MET A 97 4.97 -8.92 9.76
N ILE A 98 5.13 -9.94 10.62
CA ILE A 98 4.74 -11.32 10.31
C ILE A 98 3.21 -11.43 10.11
N PRO A 99 2.36 -11.05 11.09
CA PRO A 99 0.90 -11.10 10.89
C PRO A 99 0.41 -10.15 9.79
N TYR A 100 1.06 -9.00 9.58
CA TYR A 100 0.74 -8.10 8.49
C TYR A 100 0.92 -8.79 7.12
N VAL A 101 2.08 -9.41 6.89
CA VAL A 101 2.38 -10.10 5.63
C VAL A 101 1.54 -11.36 5.47
N ALA A 102 1.30 -12.11 6.54
CA ALA A 102 0.51 -13.34 6.54
C ALA A 102 -1.01 -13.12 6.59
N SER A 103 -1.48 -11.86 6.62
CA SER A 103 -2.90 -11.54 6.71
C SER A 103 -3.68 -12.06 5.49
N PRO A 104 -4.77 -12.82 5.69
CA PRO A 104 -5.60 -13.33 4.59
C PRO A 104 -6.20 -12.24 3.72
N ILE A 105 -6.50 -11.07 4.31
CA ILE A 105 -7.05 -9.90 3.58
C ILE A 105 -6.05 -9.44 2.53
N PHE A 106 -4.77 -9.30 2.89
CA PHE A 106 -3.74 -8.91 1.93
C PHE A 106 -3.48 -10.03 0.92
N ALA A 107 -3.55 -11.29 1.33
CA ALA A 107 -3.41 -12.41 0.41
C ALA A 107 -4.48 -12.39 -0.68
N GLU A 108 -5.73 -12.06 -0.34
CA GLU A 108 -6.82 -11.89 -1.29
C GLU A 108 -6.63 -10.65 -2.17
N MET A 109 -6.38 -9.48 -1.56
CA MET A 109 -6.18 -8.22 -2.30
C MET A 109 -5.02 -8.30 -3.28
N LEU A 110 -3.90 -8.90 -2.89
CA LEU A 110 -2.72 -9.10 -3.72
C LEU A 110 -2.88 -10.31 -4.66
N GLY A 111 -3.96 -11.08 -4.50
CA GLY A 111 -4.38 -12.10 -5.46
C GLY A 111 -4.69 -11.52 -6.84
N PHE A 112 -5.20 -10.30 -6.88
CA PHE A 112 -5.43 -9.53 -8.10
C PHE A 112 -4.13 -8.87 -8.56
N LEU A 113 -3.25 -9.61 -9.24
CA LEU A 113 -1.93 -9.13 -9.72
C LEU A 113 -2.02 -7.84 -10.52
N LEU A 114 -3.15 -7.61 -11.19
CA LEU A 114 -3.43 -6.41 -11.96
C LEU A 114 -3.41 -5.12 -11.11
N LEU A 115 -3.80 -5.19 -9.85
CA LEU A 115 -3.89 -4.09 -8.89
C LEU A 115 -2.90 -4.24 -7.74
N GLY A 116 -2.21 -5.36 -7.63
CA GLY A 116 -1.32 -5.69 -6.52
C GLY A 116 -0.25 -4.63 -6.26
N PRO A 117 0.48 -4.15 -7.27
CA PRO A 117 1.47 -3.08 -7.10
C PRO A 117 0.86 -1.80 -6.53
N GLU A 118 -0.26 -1.37 -7.10
CA GLU A 118 -0.92 -0.12 -6.73
C GLU A 118 -1.50 -0.20 -5.31
N ILE A 119 -2.07 -1.35 -4.93
CA ILE A 119 -2.54 -1.59 -3.56
C ILE A 119 -1.38 -1.52 -2.57
N SER A 120 -0.25 -2.13 -2.90
CA SER A 120 0.95 -2.13 -2.05
C SER A 120 1.55 -0.73 -1.89
N ILE A 121 1.56 0.06 -2.97
CA ILE A 121 1.99 1.46 -2.95
C ILE A 121 1.00 2.31 -2.15
N ALA A 122 -0.29 2.14 -2.36
CA ALA A 122 -1.32 2.87 -1.61
C ALA A 122 -1.25 2.58 -0.10
N ALA A 123 -1.03 1.32 0.30
CA ALA A 123 -0.81 0.94 1.69
C ALA A 123 0.44 1.60 2.29
N THR A 124 1.52 1.72 1.50
CA THR A 124 2.74 2.44 1.90
C THR A 124 2.48 3.93 2.09
N LEU A 125 1.80 4.56 1.13
CA LEU A 125 1.45 5.99 1.19
C LEU A 125 0.52 6.30 2.37
N THR A 126 -0.40 5.39 2.70
CA THR A 126 -1.27 5.51 3.88
C THR A 126 -0.45 5.52 5.17
N ALA A 127 0.52 4.62 5.32
CA ALA A 127 1.42 4.61 6.47
C ALA A 127 2.29 5.88 6.56
N ILE A 128 2.83 6.33 5.43
CA ILE A 128 3.61 7.58 5.36
C ILE A 128 2.74 8.79 5.75
N SER A 129 1.50 8.84 5.27
CA SER A 129 0.55 9.90 5.63
C SER A 129 0.32 9.97 7.15
N LEU A 130 0.04 8.84 7.79
CA LEU A 130 -0.13 8.76 9.24
C LEU A 130 1.15 9.13 10.00
N MET A 131 2.30 8.71 9.52
CA MET A 131 3.59 9.07 10.11
C MET A 131 3.85 10.59 10.02
N MET A 132 3.54 11.21 8.89
CA MET A 132 3.69 12.66 8.73
C MET A 132 2.69 13.42 9.63
N TRP A 133 1.46 12.93 9.75
CA TRP A 133 0.46 13.47 10.65
C TRP A 133 0.93 13.41 12.11
N ALA A 134 1.39 12.25 12.59
CA ALA A 134 1.91 12.08 13.95
C ALA A 134 3.11 13.01 14.22
N ASN A 135 4.04 13.11 13.28
CA ASN A 135 5.19 14.01 13.38
C ASN A 135 4.77 15.49 13.34
N ALA A 136 3.71 15.83 12.63
CA ALA A 136 3.17 17.19 12.63
C ALA A 136 2.60 17.57 14.00
N ALA A 137 1.87 16.65 14.64
CA ALA A 137 1.33 16.86 15.99
C ALA A 137 2.43 17.08 17.03
N ALA A 138 3.56 16.36 16.92
CA ALA A 138 4.71 16.49 17.82
C ALA A 138 5.62 17.71 17.50
N SER A 139 5.39 18.42 16.39
CA SER A 139 6.29 19.49 15.94
C SER A 139 6.05 20.81 16.64
N ASN A 140 7.09 21.42 17.21
CA ASN A 140 7.06 22.74 17.83
C ASN A 140 7.15 23.90 16.81
N SER A 141 7.61 23.64 15.58
CA SER A 141 7.75 24.67 14.54
C SER A 141 6.50 24.72 13.67
N ALA A 142 5.86 25.88 13.58
CA ALA A 142 4.66 26.08 12.75
C ALA A 142 4.92 25.80 11.27
N LYS A 143 6.06 26.24 10.73
CA LYS A 143 6.42 25.98 9.33
C LYS A 143 6.57 24.48 9.04
N ARG A 144 7.27 23.76 9.93
CA ARG A 144 7.46 22.31 9.80
C ARG A 144 6.13 21.56 9.93
N ARG A 145 5.28 21.99 10.87
CA ARG A 145 3.93 21.40 11.07
C ARG A 145 3.09 21.51 9.80
N ILE A 146 3.00 22.71 9.21
CA ILE A 146 2.25 22.94 7.99
C ILE A 146 2.77 22.06 6.85
N LEU A 147 4.08 22.00 6.64
CA LEU A 147 4.67 21.16 5.61
C LEU A 147 4.32 19.67 5.79
N LEU A 148 4.44 19.15 7.02
CA LEU A 148 4.13 17.76 7.32
C LEU A 148 2.64 17.43 7.12
N VAL A 149 1.73 18.36 7.46
CA VAL A 149 0.30 18.21 7.19
C VAL A 149 0.01 18.20 5.70
N ILE A 150 0.63 19.08 4.92
CA ILE A 150 0.45 19.10 3.46
C ILE A 150 0.91 17.76 2.85
N VAL A 151 2.11 17.28 3.23
CA VAL A 151 2.62 15.99 2.74
C VAL A 151 1.69 14.84 3.15
N SER A 152 1.19 14.84 4.39
CA SER A 152 0.22 13.85 4.86
C SER A 152 -1.04 13.82 4.01
N VAL A 153 -1.66 14.99 3.78
CA VAL A 153 -2.88 15.10 2.97
C VAL A 153 -2.64 14.64 1.53
N VAL A 154 -1.52 15.04 0.92
CA VAL A 154 -1.17 14.62 -0.45
C VAL A 154 -1.01 13.09 -0.52
N CYS A 155 -0.28 12.48 0.39
CA CYS A 155 -0.10 11.02 0.44
C CYS A 155 -1.43 10.29 0.63
N ALA A 156 -2.28 10.77 1.55
CA ALA A 156 -3.62 10.18 1.79
C ALA A 156 -4.50 10.28 0.54
N THR A 157 -4.55 11.46 -0.09
CA THR A 157 -5.35 11.68 -1.31
C THR A 157 -4.93 10.74 -2.43
N ILE A 158 -3.63 10.62 -2.68
CA ILE A 158 -3.11 9.68 -3.70
C ILE A 158 -3.51 8.25 -3.35
N ALA A 159 -3.30 7.81 -2.10
CA ALA A 159 -3.63 6.46 -1.67
C ALA A 159 -5.12 6.14 -1.84
N PHE A 160 -6.01 7.06 -1.44
CA PHE A 160 -7.47 6.86 -1.48
C PHE A 160 -8.02 6.84 -2.90
N THR A 161 -7.47 7.66 -3.79
CA THR A 161 -7.85 7.67 -5.21
C THR A 161 -7.30 6.48 -5.99
N MET A 162 -6.23 5.84 -5.50
CA MET A 162 -5.74 4.57 -6.06
C MET A 162 -6.61 3.40 -5.62
N TYR A 163 -6.93 3.32 -4.31
CA TYR A 163 -7.70 2.23 -3.75
C TYR A 163 -8.51 2.67 -2.53
N LEU A 164 -9.82 2.76 -2.68
CA LEU A 164 -10.71 3.34 -1.66
C LEU A 164 -10.66 2.62 -0.30
N ALA A 165 -10.37 1.32 -0.27
CA ALA A 165 -10.21 0.58 1.00
C ALA A 165 -9.07 1.11 1.89
N MET A 166 -8.17 1.95 1.37
CA MET A 166 -7.14 2.62 2.17
C MET A 166 -7.72 3.60 3.18
N VAL A 167 -8.94 4.10 2.97
CA VAL A 167 -9.67 4.93 3.94
C VAL A 167 -9.91 4.17 5.25
N THR A 168 -10.35 2.92 5.16
CA THR A 168 -10.57 2.08 6.37
C THR A 168 -9.26 1.77 7.09
N ILE A 169 -8.19 1.51 6.33
CA ILE A 169 -6.86 1.29 6.89
C ILE A 169 -6.34 2.57 7.57
N PHE A 170 -6.58 3.74 6.98
CA PHE A 170 -6.21 5.03 7.57
C PHE A 170 -6.95 5.28 8.89
N ILE A 171 -8.27 5.07 8.92
CA ILE A 171 -9.08 5.24 10.14
C ILE A 171 -8.60 4.28 11.24
N THR A 172 -8.40 3.01 10.90
CA THR A 172 -7.91 2.00 11.84
C THR A 172 -6.51 2.36 12.37
N GLY A 173 -5.62 2.77 11.48
CA GLY A 173 -4.27 3.20 11.84
C GLY A 173 -4.28 4.43 12.76
N THR A 174 -5.17 5.40 12.50
CA THR A 174 -5.35 6.58 13.36
C THR A 174 -5.82 6.16 14.76
N ALA A 175 -6.81 5.25 14.84
CA ALA A 175 -7.29 4.73 16.12
C ALA A 175 -6.19 3.99 16.89
N MET A 176 -5.39 3.17 16.19
CA MET A 176 -4.24 2.49 16.81
C MET A 176 -3.22 3.49 17.37
N LEU A 177 -2.88 4.54 16.62
CA LEU A 177 -1.94 5.58 17.08
C LEU A 177 -2.47 6.39 18.26
N TYR A 178 -3.78 6.51 18.40
CA TYR A 178 -4.40 7.19 19.52
C TYR A 178 -4.39 6.34 20.81
N ILE A 179 -4.44 5.01 20.67
CA ILE A 179 -4.44 4.07 21.81
C ILE A 179 -3.01 3.80 22.31
N LEU A 180 -2.01 3.82 21.43
CA LEU A 180 -0.59 3.58 21.76
C LEU A 180 0.06 4.80 22.39
#